data_98ee645cd30756f8507ae996ee0d08c0
#
_entry.id   98ee645cd30756f8507ae996ee0d08c0
#
_cell.length_a   1.000
_cell.length_b   1.000
_cell.length_c   1.000
_cell.angle_alpha   90.00
_cell.angle_beta   90.00
_cell.angle_gamma   90.00
#
_symmetry.space_group_name_H-M   'P 1'
#
loop_
_entity.id
_entity.type
_entity.pdbx_description
1 polymer ?
#
loop_
_entity_poly.entity_id
_entity_poly.type
_entity_poly.pdbx_seq_one_letter_code
_entity_poly.pdbx_strand_id
1 'polypeptide(L)'
;GELSIEDAGIEMRLEPFEDLGYARVDHHRALRQGVAEVIYCAGKTPEQTRGITQAMLRRGAENILLTRVRPEHYEAVRDLDNDVEYHRDARIVVVKRRETVKPETHICVVTAGTSDLPVAEEAAITAEVLGNTVDRVYDAGVAGLHRLLASAETMMRANALVVVAGMEGALPSVVGGLADRPVIAVPTSVGYGANFGGLSALLTMLNSCASGISVVNIDNGFGAGYIASQINHTGFAAYKEEEK
;
A
#
# COMPACT_ATOMS: atom_id res chain seq x y z
N GLY A 1 -2.04 21.37 -33.72
CA GLY A 1 -1.38 20.47 -34.63
C GLY A 1 -1.57 19.08 -34.13
N GLU A 2 -2.09 18.19 -34.96
CA GLU A 2 -2.24 16.76 -34.58
C GLU A 2 -0.86 16.11 -34.80
N LEU A 3 -0.31 15.52 -33.74
CA LEU A 3 0.85 14.65 -33.81
C LEU A 3 0.46 13.37 -34.60
N SER A 4 1.36 12.89 -35.46
CA SER A 4 1.20 11.57 -36.05
C SER A 4 1.27 10.51 -34.97
N ILE A 5 0.67 9.32 -35.21
CA ILE A 5 0.74 8.19 -34.27
C ILE A 5 2.21 7.81 -33.98
N GLU A 6 3.09 7.98 -34.97
CA GLU A 6 4.51 7.67 -34.88
C GLU A 6 5.25 8.72 -34.02
N ASP A 7 4.95 10.01 -34.22
CA ASP A 7 5.50 11.11 -33.41
C ASP A 7 4.99 11.08 -31.98
N ALA A 8 3.69 10.79 -31.77
CA ALA A 8 3.11 10.57 -30.44
C ALA A 8 3.79 9.39 -29.72
N GLY A 9 4.08 8.30 -30.45
CA GLY A 9 4.80 7.14 -29.93
C GLY A 9 6.26 7.49 -29.58
N ILE A 10 6.88 8.39 -30.30
CA ILE A 10 8.26 8.87 -30.02
C ILE A 10 8.25 9.82 -28.82
N GLU A 11 7.33 10.78 -28.74
CA GLU A 11 7.20 11.67 -27.56
C GLU A 11 6.90 10.89 -26.29
N MET A 12 6.00 9.90 -26.34
CA MET A 12 5.74 9.00 -25.21
C MET A 12 6.98 8.21 -24.78
N ARG A 13 7.95 7.97 -25.65
CA ARG A 13 9.19 7.25 -25.32
C ARG A 13 10.32 8.18 -24.88
N LEU A 14 10.34 9.42 -25.33
CA LEU A 14 11.44 10.34 -25.13
C LEU A 14 11.31 11.18 -23.83
N GLU A 15 10.09 11.42 -23.34
CA GLU A 15 9.88 12.18 -22.08
C GLU A 15 9.01 11.41 -21.06
N PRO A 16 9.42 10.21 -20.59
CA PRO A 16 8.65 9.45 -19.61
C PRO A 16 8.70 10.08 -18.22
N PHE A 17 9.52 11.08 -17.98
CA PHE A 17 9.69 11.75 -16.70
C PHE A 17 9.90 13.27 -16.86
N GLU A 18 9.56 14.01 -15.81
CA GLU A 18 9.85 15.45 -15.68
C GLU A 18 11.01 15.63 -14.71
N ASP A 19 12.07 16.32 -15.14
CA ASP A 19 13.23 16.61 -14.29
C ASP A 19 13.04 17.96 -13.57
N LEU A 20 12.91 17.91 -12.25
CA LEU A 20 12.76 19.08 -11.38
C LEU A 20 14.12 19.56 -10.82
N GLY A 21 15.24 18.99 -11.29
CA GLY A 21 16.60 19.28 -10.81
C GLY A 21 16.95 18.51 -9.52
N TYR A 22 16.00 18.29 -8.62
CA TYR A 22 16.17 17.51 -7.38
C TYR A 22 15.39 16.18 -7.38
N ALA A 23 14.50 15.99 -8.33
CA ALA A 23 13.72 14.78 -8.51
C ALA A 23 13.35 14.58 -9.99
N ARG A 24 13.18 13.33 -10.39
CA ARG A 24 12.65 12.96 -11.71
C ARG A 24 11.31 12.28 -11.49
N VAL A 25 10.23 12.93 -11.90
CA VAL A 25 8.86 12.45 -11.70
C VAL A 25 8.43 11.56 -12.87
N ASP A 26 8.13 10.30 -12.60
CA ASP A 26 7.74 9.31 -13.63
C ASP A 26 6.24 9.42 -13.96
N HIS A 27 5.90 10.15 -15.01
CA HIS A 27 4.53 10.33 -15.46
C HIS A 27 3.96 9.11 -16.21
N HIS A 28 4.80 8.16 -16.63
CA HIS A 28 4.39 6.97 -17.37
C HIS A 28 4.16 5.74 -16.48
N ARG A 29 4.38 5.86 -15.18
CA ARG A 29 4.22 4.72 -14.26
C ARG A 29 2.80 4.15 -14.28
N ALA A 30 1.78 5.01 -14.33
CA ALA A 30 0.39 4.59 -14.44
C ALA A 30 0.12 3.73 -15.69
N LEU A 31 0.70 4.09 -16.83
CA LEU A 31 0.56 3.32 -18.08
C LEU A 31 1.26 1.96 -18.03
N ARG A 32 2.39 1.85 -17.31
CA ARG A 32 3.17 0.61 -17.24
C ARG A 32 2.72 -0.33 -16.11
N GLN A 33 2.27 0.24 -15.00
CA GLN A 33 1.99 -0.51 -13.75
C GLN A 33 0.53 -0.38 -13.28
N GLY A 34 -0.30 0.38 -14.01
CA GLY A 34 -1.69 0.64 -13.60
C GLY A 34 -1.85 1.59 -12.40
N VAL A 35 -0.74 2.07 -11.84
CA VAL A 35 -0.71 2.92 -10.63
C VAL A 35 0.22 4.09 -10.87
N ALA A 36 -0.23 5.31 -10.54
CA ALA A 36 0.60 6.51 -10.59
C ALA A 36 1.84 6.40 -9.69
N GLU A 37 2.82 7.27 -9.91
CA GLU A 37 3.98 7.36 -9.03
C GLU A 37 3.54 7.67 -7.58
N VAL A 38 4.25 7.08 -6.62
CA VAL A 38 4.01 7.27 -5.18
C VAL A 38 5.16 8.09 -4.60
N ILE A 39 4.82 9.12 -3.85
CA ILE A 39 5.81 10.02 -3.25
C ILE A 39 6.24 9.47 -1.89
N TYR A 40 7.46 8.96 -1.79
CA TYR A 40 8.07 8.57 -0.52
C TYR A 40 8.67 9.80 0.15
N CYS A 41 8.05 10.28 1.24
CA CYS A 41 8.39 11.55 1.88
C CYS A 41 9.54 11.45 2.89
N ALA A 42 9.92 10.26 3.36
CA ALA A 42 11.04 10.14 4.27
C ALA A 42 12.34 10.62 3.59
N GLY A 43 13.02 11.58 4.22
CA GLY A 43 14.24 12.20 3.69
C GLY A 43 14.01 13.31 2.67
N LYS A 44 12.76 13.60 2.25
CA LYS A 44 12.44 14.77 1.43
C LYS A 44 12.13 15.98 2.31
N THR A 45 12.38 17.19 1.77
CA THR A 45 11.89 18.40 2.38
C THR A 45 10.41 18.65 2.04
N PRO A 46 9.68 19.48 2.82
CA PRO A 46 8.32 19.87 2.48
C PRO A 46 8.20 20.51 1.10
N GLU A 47 9.19 21.36 0.70
CA GLU A 47 9.23 22.02 -0.60
C GLU A 47 9.41 21.02 -1.75
N GLN A 48 10.29 20.03 -1.58
CA GLN A 48 10.47 18.95 -2.55
C GLN A 48 9.19 18.14 -2.72
N THR A 49 8.54 17.79 -1.61
CA THR A 49 7.26 17.06 -1.62
C THR A 49 6.19 17.86 -2.35
N ARG A 50 6.07 19.17 -2.06
CA ARG A 50 5.15 20.09 -2.75
C ARG A 50 5.41 20.14 -4.25
N GLY A 51 6.67 20.36 -4.64
CA GLY A 51 7.05 20.49 -6.06
C GLY A 51 6.74 19.21 -6.86
N ILE A 52 7.01 18.02 -6.30
CA ILE A 52 6.68 16.75 -6.94
C ILE A 52 5.17 16.59 -7.09
N THR A 53 4.39 16.86 -6.01
CA THR A 53 2.93 16.78 -6.04
C THR A 53 2.34 17.73 -7.08
N GLN A 54 2.85 18.97 -7.18
CA GLN A 54 2.44 19.93 -8.19
C GLN A 54 2.75 19.46 -9.62
N ALA A 55 3.90 18.85 -9.85
CA ALA A 55 4.27 18.29 -11.15
C ALA A 55 3.29 17.19 -11.57
N MET A 56 2.94 16.29 -10.66
CA MET A 56 1.96 15.25 -10.91
C MET A 56 0.57 15.80 -11.19
N LEU A 57 0.09 16.79 -10.41
CA LEU A 57 -1.21 17.44 -10.62
C LEU A 57 -1.29 18.17 -11.97
N ARG A 58 -0.22 18.87 -12.40
CA ARG A 58 -0.16 19.52 -13.71
C ARG A 58 -0.33 18.55 -14.87
N ARG A 59 0.11 17.30 -14.71
CA ARG A 59 -0.05 16.23 -15.72
C ARG A 59 -1.37 15.46 -15.56
N GLY A 60 -2.27 15.94 -14.70
CA GLY A 60 -3.59 15.34 -14.52
C GLY A 60 -3.61 14.08 -13.67
N ALA A 61 -2.55 13.78 -12.91
CA ALA A 61 -2.55 12.63 -12.01
C ALA A 61 -3.65 12.74 -10.95
N GLU A 62 -4.26 11.61 -10.65
CA GLU A 62 -5.27 11.42 -9.61
C GLU A 62 -4.80 10.33 -8.63
N ASN A 63 -5.45 10.23 -7.47
CA ASN A 63 -5.09 9.27 -6.43
C ASN A 63 -3.59 9.34 -6.07
N ILE A 64 -3.04 10.58 -5.99
CA ILE A 64 -1.63 10.77 -5.67
C ILE A 64 -1.40 10.38 -4.21
N LEU A 65 -0.59 9.35 -4.00
CA LEU A 65 -0.29 8.80 -2.68
C LEU A 65 1.08 9.30 -2.20
N LEU A 66 1.09 9.93 -1.02
CA LEU A 66 2.29 10.32 -0.30
C LEU A 66 2.44 9.41 0.91
N THR A 67 3.58 8.75 1.09
CA THR A 67 3.86 7.84 2.21
C THR A 67 4.93 8.39 3.12
N ARG A 68 4.97 7.93 4.38
CA ARG A 68 5.93 8.40 5.41
C ARG A 68 5.87 9.92 5.62
N VAL A 69 4.66 10.46 5.51
CA VAL A 69 4.38 11.89 5.68
C VAL A 69 4.58 12.30 7.15
N ARG A 70 5.24 13.45 7.36
CA ARG A 70 5.25 14.19 8.62
C ARG A 70 4.32 15.39 8.52
N PRO A 71 3.87 15.99 9.64
CA PRO A 71 2.94 17.12 9.62
C PRO A 71 3.37 18.26 8.68
N GLU A 72 4.67 18.59 8.62
CA GLU A 72 5.19 19.64 7.75
C GLU A 72 5.06 19.33 6.26
N HIS A 73 5.09 18.06 5.85
CA HIS A 73 4.81 17.67 4.46
C HIS A 73 3.35 17.87 4.11
N TYR A 74 2.42 17.52 5.04
CA TYR A 74 0.99 17.78 4.86
C TYR A 74 0.71 19.28 4.72
N GLU A 75 1.24 20.11 5.63
CA GLU A 75 1.08 21.57 5.56
C GLU A 75 1.56 22.15 4.22
N ALA A 76 2.59 21.55 3.63
CA ALA A 76 3.13 22.00 2.35
C ALA A 76 2.27 21.63 1.14
N VAL A 77 1.38 20.63 1.25
CA VAL A 77 0.58 20.13 0.11
C VAL A 77 -0.93 20.37 0.25
N ARG A 78 -1.42 20.68 1.44
CA ARG A 78 -2.87 20.76 1.74
C ARG A 78 -3.67 21.77 0.92
N ASP A 79 -3.03 22.77 0.35
CA ASP A 79 -3.62 23.82 -0.48
C ASP A 79 -3.49 23.57 -1.99
N LEU A 80 -2.93 22.44 -2.40
CA LEU A 80 -2.68 22.14 -3.82
C LEU A 80 -3.94 21.65 -4.55
N ASP A 81 -4.88 21.06 -3.82
CA ASP A 81 -6.18 20.62 -4.32
C ASP A 81 -7.22 20.78 -3.22
N ASN A 82 -8.49 20.83 -3.59
CA ASN A 82 -9.60 20.88 -2.61
C ASN A 82 -9.84 19.51 -1.94
N ASP A 83 -9.27 18.46 -2.49
CA ASP A 83 -9.42 17.07 -2.06
C ASP A 83 -8.05 16.55 -1.61
N VAL A 84 -7.69 16.85 -0.36
CA VAL A 84 -6.45 16.42 0.29
C VAL A 84 -6.77 15.78 1.63
N GLU A 85 -6.65 14.45 1.70
CA GLU A 85 -6.90 13.67 2.91
C GLU A 85 -5.58 13.39 3.66
N TYR A 86 -5.53 13.66 4.97
CA TYR A 86 -4.39 13.31 5.82
C TYR A 86 -4.73 12.22 6.82
N HIS A 87 -4.20 11.04 6.59
CA HIS A 87 -4.27 9.88 7.48
C HIS A 87 -3.05 9.90 8.42
N ARG A 88 -3.20 10.58 9.55
CA ARG A 88 -2.10 10.88 10.46
C ARG A 88 -1.40 9.62 10.98
N ASP A 89 -2.17 8.62 11.42
CA ASP A 89 -1.64 7.39 12.03
C ASP A 89 -0.89 6.55 11.01
N ALA A 90 -1.39 6.45 9.79
CA ALA A 90 -0.73 5.80 8.66
C ALA A 90 0.43 6.61 8.08
N ARG A 91 0.56 7.89 8.44
CA ARG A 91 1.50 8.85 7.83
C ARG A 91 1.36 8.92 6.31
N ILE A 92 0.11 8.94 5.84
CA ILE A 92 -0.24 9.02 4.43
C ILE A 92 -1.01 10.31 4.15
N VAL A 93 -0.73 10.92 3.00
CA VAL A 93 -1.59 11.92 2.39
C VAL A 93 -2.06 11.40 1.04
N VAL A 94 -3.34 11.54 0.75
CA VAL A 94 -3.94 11.28 -0.55
C VAL A 94 -4.39 12.61 -1.15
N VAL A 95 -3.96 12.90 -2.38
CA VAL A 95 -4.33 14.14 -3.08
C VAL A 95 -5.16 13.79 -4.31
N LYS A 96 -6.25 14.51 -4.51
CA LYS A 96 -7.19 14.36 -5.63
C LYS A 96 -7.71 12.93 -5.72
N ARG A 97 -8.34 12.46 -4.64
CA ARG A 97 -8.94 11.12 -4.60
C ARG A 97 -10.11 11.01 -5.57
N ARG A 98 -10.10 9.94 -6.34
CA ARG A 98 -11.22 9.58 -7.23
C ARG A 98 -11.61 8.14 -7.00
N GLU A 99 -12.91 7.90 -7.07
CA GLU A 99 -13.42 6.55 -7.03
C GLU A 99 -12.97 5.76 -8.25
N THR A 100 -12.52 4.54 -7.99
CA THR A 100 -12.15 3.57 -9.02
C THR A 100 -13.12 2.40 -8.98
N VAL A 101 -13.28 1.73 -10.12
CA VAL A 101 -14.06 0.48 -10.15
C VAL A 101 -13.31 -0.57 -9.34
N LYS A 102 -14.00 -1.18 -8.38
CA LYS A 102 -13.43 -2.15 -7.44
C LYS A 102 -13.79 -3.58 -7.84
N PRO A 103 -12.91 -4.56 -7.60
CA PRO A 103 -13.29 -5.96 -7.60
C PRO A 103 -14.39 -6.22 -6.56
N GLU A 104 -15.22 -7.24 -6.78
CA GLU A 104 -16.20 -7.69 -5.79
C GLU A 104 -15.54 -8.36 -4.58
N THR A 105 -14.31 -8.83 -4.76
CA THR A 105 -13.49 -9.46 -3.72
C THR A 105 -12.82 -8.41 -2.82
N HIS A 106 -12.48 -8.82 -1.61
CA HIS A 106 -11.93 -7.96 -0.56
C HIS A 106 -10.49 -8.33 -0.22
N ILE A 107 -9.77 -7.37 0.35
CA ILE A 107 -8.49 -7.57 1.04
C ILE A 107 -8.78 -7.49 2.54
N CYS A 108 -8.22 -8.38 3.36
CA CYS A 108 -8.31 -8.26 4.80
C CYS A 108 -6.94 -7.90 5.39
N VAL A 109 -6.88 -6.83 6.18
CA VAL A 109 -5.69 -6.39 6.92
C VAL A 109 -5.84 -6.77 8.38
N VAL A 110 -4.90 -7.57 8.89
CA VAL A 110 -4.93 -8.15 10.24
C VAL A 110 -3.73 -7.64 11.04
N THR A 111 -3.93 -7.20 12.30
CA THR A 111 -2.82 -6.85 13.20
C THR A 111 -2.75 -7.73 14.43
N ALA A 112 -1.52 -7.93 14.93
CA ALA A 112 -1.30 -8.59 16.22
C ALA A 112 -1.68 -7.67 17.39
N GLY A 113 -1.22 -6.44 17.39
CA GLY A 113 -1.48 -5.48 18.46
C GLY A 113 -1.78 -4.07 17.95
N THR A 114 -2.24 -3.21 18.86
CA THR A 114 -2.56 -1.81 18.55
C THR A 114 -1.32 -0.98 18.17
N SER A 115 -0.13 -1.39 18.61
CA SER A 115 1.13 -0.72 18.22
C SER A 115 1.49 -0.96 16.76
N ASP A 116 0.92 -1.97 16.11
CA ASP A 116 1.14 -2.29 14.70
C ASP A 116 0.21 -1.48 13.76
N LEU A 117 -0.80 -0.78 14.32
CA LEU A 117 -1.81 -0.03 13.55
C LEU A 117 -1.23 0.94 12.52
N PRO A 118 -0.16 1.71 12.81
CA PRO A 118 0.38 2.63 11.80
C PRO A 118 0.82 1.94 10.50
N VAL A 119 1.39 0.74 10.61
CA VAL A 119 1.83 -0.05 9.44
C VAL A 119 0.65 -0.73 8.77
N ALA A 120 -0.33 -1.19 9.54
CA ALA A 120 -1.56 -1.79 9.01
C ALA A 120 -2.42 -0.77 8.26
N GLU A 121 -2.60 0.42 8.81
CA GLU A 121 -3.32 1.51 8.13
C GLU A 121 -2.57 2.00 6.88
N GLU A 122 -1.22 2.01 6.89
CA GLU A 122 -0.45 2.27 5.68
C GLU A 122 -0.82 1.25 4.57
N ALA A 123 -0.93 -0.04 4.91
CA ALA A 123 -1.33 -1.07 3.97
C ALA A 123 -2.79 -0.93 3.51
N ALA A 124 -3.70 -0.72 4.46
CA ALA A 124 -5.13 -0.62 4.20
C ALA A 124 -5.46 0.57 3.28
N ILE A 125 -4.98 1.77 3.63
CA ILE A 125 -5.20 2.99 2.84
C ILE A 125 -4.55 2.87 1.46
N THR A 126 -3.34 2.29 1.37
CA THR A 126 -2.70 2.03 0.08
C THR A 126 -3.59 1.15 -0.80
N ALA A 127 -4.11 0.05 -0.27
CA ALA A 127 -5.00 -0.84 -1.02
C ALA A 127 -6.32 -0.15 -1.41
N GLU A 128 -6.91 0.67 -0.53
CA GLU A 128 -8.13 1.43 -0.82
C GLU A 128 -7.93 2.47 -1.93
N VAL A 129 -6.82 3.21 -1.89
CA VAL A 129 -6.46 4.19 -2.93
C VAL A 129 -6.23 3.50 -4.28
N LEU A 130 -5.74 2.27 -4.26
CA LEU A 130 -5.56 1.42 -5.44
C LEU A 130 -6.85 0.72 -5.90
N GLY A 131 -8.02 1.09 -5.35
CA GLY A 131 -9.31 0.60 -5.82
C GLY A 131 -9.73 -0.75 -5.23
N ASN A 132 -9.48 -0.98 -3.96
CA ASN A 132 -9.94 -2.20 -3.29
C ASN A 132 -10.91 -1.89 -2.14
N THR A 133 -11.75 -2.87 -1.82
CA THR A 133 -12.47 -2.93 -0.56
C THR A 133 -11.57 -3.61 0.48
N VAL A 134 -11.44 -3.01 1.66
CA VAL A 134 -10.53 -3.50 2.71
C VAL A 134 -11.27 -3.71 4.02
N ASP A 135 -11.23 -4.94 4.51
CA ASP A 135 -11.67 -5.30 5.85
C ASP A 135 -10.50 -5.15 6.84
N ARG A 136 -10.79 -4.66 8.03
CA ARG A 136 -9.80 -4.44 9.10
C ARG A 136 -10.09 -5.33 10.30
N VAL A 137 -9.16 -6.21 10.66
CA VAL A 137 -9.19 -7.09 11.82
C VAL A 137 -8.03 -6.73 12.73
N TYR A 138 -8.28 -5.87 13.70
CA TYR A 138 -7.23 -5.31 14.54
C TYR A 138 -7.21 -5.92 15.94
N ASP A 139 -6.03 -5.91 16.56
CA ASP A 139 -5.75 -6.44 17.90
C ASP A 139 -6.12 -7.94 18.03
N ALA A 140 -5.76 -8.72 17.02
CA ALA A 140 -6.02 -10.16 16.94
C ALA A 140 -4.73 -11.01 17.17
N GLY A 141 -3.88 -10.57 18.12
CA GLY A 141 -2.61 -11.22 18.41
C GLY A 141 -2.71 -12.63 18.95
N VAL A 142 -1.68 -13.44 18.71
CA VAL A 142 -1.62 -14.88 19.09
C VAL A 142 -1.67 -15.13 20.60
N ALA A 143 -1.38 -14.15 21.43
CA ALA A 143 -1.55 -14.24 22.88
C ALA A 143 -3.02 -14.37 23.32
N GLY A 144 -3.95 -14.08 22.42
CA GLY A 144 -5.39 -14.25 22.64
C GLY A 144 -6.06 -14.83 21.40
N LEU A 145 -5.76 -16.09 21.06
CA LEU A 145 -6.26 -16.78 19.86
C LEU A 145 -7.77 -16.70 19.67
N HIS A 146 -8.55 -16.63 20.74
CA HIS A 146 -10.00 -16.47 20.68
C HIS A 146 -10.43 -15.19 19.94
N ARG A 147 -9.66 -14.10 20.01
CA ARG A 147 -9.91 -12.85 19.27
C ARG A 147 -9.70 -13.05 17.77
N LEU A 148 -8.63 -13.74 17.40
CA LEU A 148 -8.34 -14.09 16.01
C LEU A 148 -9.42 -15.01 15.43
N LEU A 149 -9.78 -16.06 16.17
CA LEU A 149 -10.81 -17.03 15.74
C LEU A 149 -12.20 -16.41 15.61
N ALA A 150 -12.53 -15.41 16.42
CA ALA A 150 -13.79 -14.66 16.31
C ALA A 150 -13.89 -13.90 14.97
N SER A 151 -12.76 -13.59 14.33
CA SER A 151 -12.70 -12.89 13.04
C SER A 151 -12.40 -13.82 11.86
N ALA A 152 -12.39 -15.13 12.06
CA ALA A 152 -11.99 -16.13 11.06
C ALA A 152 -12.85 -16.01 9.78
N GLU A 153 -14.15 -15.81 9.91
CA GLU A 153 -15.05 -15.68 8.75
C GLU A 153 -14.66 -14.51 7.84
N THR A 154 -14.34 -13.34 8.40
CA THR A 154 -13.90 -12.16 7.64
C THR A 154 -12.60 -12.47 6.90
N MET A 155 -11.64 -13.12 7.56
CA MET A 155 -10.37 -13.49 6.93
C MET A 155 -10.56 -14.51 5.79
N MET A 156 -11.42 -15.51 5.98
CA MET A 156 -11.66 -16.55 4.97
C MET A 156 -12.40 -16.04 3.72
N ARG A 157 -13.15 -14.94 3.84
CA ARG A 157 -13.84 -14.31 2.70
C ARG A 157 -12.91 -13.42 1.86
N ALA A 158 -11.78 -13.03 2.40
CA ALA A 158 -10.81 -12.17 1.69
C ALA A 158 -10.14 -12.93 0.56
N ASN A 159 -9.78 -12.22 -0.52
CA ASN A 159 -9.01 -12.77 -1.64
C ASN A 159 -7.49 -12.71 -1.40
N ALA A 160 -7.05 -11.78 -0.55
CA ALA A 160 -5.68 -11.67 -0.07
C ALA A 160 -5.68 -11.15 1.37
N LEU A 161 -4.71 -11.59 2.15
CA LEU A 161 -4.53 -11.21 3.56
C LEU A 161 -3.23 -10.45 3.73
N VAL A 162 -3.29 -9.28 4.37
CA VAL A 162 -2.10 -8.56 4.85
C VAL A 162 -2.04 -8.75 6.36
N VAL A 163 -1.00 -9.39 6.87
CA VAL A 163 -0.88 -9.73 8.30
C VAL A 163 0.33 -9.04 8.90
N VAL A 164 0.07 -8.09 9.80
CA VAL A 164 1.04 -7.16 10.36
C VAL A 164 1.33 -7.53 11.81
N ALA A 165 2.58 -7.80 12.14
CA ALA A 165 2.99 -8.20 13.48
C ALA A 165 4.42 -7.78 13.81
N GLY A 166 4.60 -7.24 15.01
CA GLY A 166 5.91 -7.04 15.64
C GLY A 166 6.28 -8.19 16.58
N MET A 167 7.04 -7.89 17.62
CA MET A 167 7.53 -8.84 18.62
C MET A 167 8.24 -10.04 17.98
N GLU A 168 7.70 -11.25 18.16
CA GLU A 168 8.20 -12.50 17.59
C GLU A 168 7.65 -12.80 16.19
N GLY A 169 6.65 -12.06 15.70
CA GLY A 169 6.11 -12.20 14.36
C GLY A 169 5.33 -13.50 14.09
N ALA A 170 4.70 -14.10 15.09
CA ALA A 170 4.04 -15.41 14.95
C ALA A 170 2.68 -15.38 14.25
N LEU A 171 1.98 -14.24 14.25
CA LEU A 171 0.62 -14.13 13.73
C LEU A 171 0.46 -14.59 12.27
N PRO A 172 1.34 -14.23 11.33
CA PRO A 172 1.21 -14.69 9.94
C PRO A 172 1.23 -16.21 9.79
N SER A 173 2.02 -16.93 10.60
CA SER A 173 2.05 -18.40 10.58
C SER A 173 0.70 -19.01 11.01
N VAL A 174 0.07 -18.43 12.02
CA VAL A 174 -1.26 -18.88 12.49
C VAL A 174 -2.33 -18.58 11.45
N VAL A 175 -2.34 -17.37 10.90
CA VAL A 175 -3.29 -16.98 9.84
C VAL A 175 -3.10 -17.83 8.59
N GLY A 176 -1.85 -18.05 8.16
CA GLY A 176 -1.54 -18.90 7.00
C GLY A 176 -1.91 -20.38 7.19
N GLY A 177 -1.99 -20.83 8.45
CA GLY A 177 -2.51 -22.17 8.77
C GLY A 177 -4.06 -22.26 8.79
N LEU A 178 -4.74 -21.11 8.84
CA LEU A 178 -6.22 -21.04 8.88
C LEU A 178 -6.82 -20.68 7.51
N ALA A 179 -6.12 -19.89 6.70
CA ALA A 179 -6.64 -19.36 5.45
C ALA A 179 -6.11 -20.11 4.24
N ASP A 180 -6.95 -20.26 3.21
CA ASP A 180 -6.62 -20.84 1.90
C ASP A 180 -6.25 -19.75 0.87
N ARG A 181 -5.89 -18.56 1.33
CA ARG A 181 -5.60 -17.38 0.53
C ARG A 181 -4.15 -16.92 0.70
N PRO A 182 -3.58 -16.20 -0.29
CA PRO A 182 -2.24 -15.63 -0.15
C PRO A 182 -2.14 -14.73 1.07
N VAL A 183 -1.09 -14.91 1.87
CA VAL A 183 -0.77 -14.09 3.05
C VAL A 183 0.46 -13.25 2.76
N ILE A 184 0.32 -11.93 2.82
CA ILE A 184 1.42 -10.99 2.77
C ILE A 184 1.77 -10.60 4.21
N ALA A 185 2.86 -11.14 4.72
CA ALA A 185 3.33 -10.91 6.07
C ALA A 185 4.18 -9.64 6.15
N VAL A 186 3.85 -8.77 7.10
CA VAL A 186 4.53 -7.50 7.34
C VAL A 186 5.14 -7.52 8.73
N PRO A 187 6.45 -7.75 8.86
CA PRO A 187 7.12 -7.58 10.13
C PRO A 187 7.15 -6.09 10.51
N THR A 188 6.93 -5.77 11.78
CA THR A 188 7.07 -4.39 12.26
C THR A 188 8.26 -4.24 13.19
N SER A 189 8.77 -3.01 13.29
CA SER A 189 9.83 -2.66 14.25
C SER A 189 9.33 -2.62 15.70
N VAL A 190 8.04 -2.86 15.92
CA VAL A 190 7.44 -2.91 17.27
C VAL A 190 8.00 -4.07 18.08
N GLY A 191 8.59 -3.75 19.21
CA GLY A 191 9.19 -4.74 20.10
C GLY A 191 10.30 -4.13 20.96
N TYR A 192 10.97 -4.99 21.73
CA TYR A 192 12.05 -4.61 22.62
C TYR A 192 13.08 -5.76 22.73
N GLY A 193 14.24 -5.46 23.34
CA GLY A 193 15.27 -6.47 23.60
C GLY A 193 15.74 -7.19 22.33
N ALA A 194 15.58 -8.49 22.27
CA ALA A 194 16.00 -9.35 21.16
C ALA A 194 15.17 -9.19 19.88
N ASN A 195 14.22 -8.28 19.83
CA ASN A 195 13.49 -7.94 18.61
C ASN A 195 14.40 -7.28 17.55
N PHE A 196 15.47 -6.58 17.95
CA PHE A 196 16.40 -5.87 17.06
C PHE A 196 15.70 -5.02 15.98
N GLY A 197 14.69 -4.23 16.36
CA GLY A 197 13.98 -3.33 15.44
C GLY A 197 13.17 -4.06 14.37
N GLY A 198 12.62 -5.24 14.69
CA GLY A 198 11.79 -6.04 13.80
C GLY A 198 12.50 -7.21 13.11
N LEU A 199 13.81 -7.38 13.33
CA LEU A 199 14.57 -8.49 12.74
C LEU A 199 14.04 -9.85 13.20
N SER A 200 13.67 -9.99 14.49
CA SER A 200 13.07 -11.20 15.04
C SER A 200 11.79 -11.57 14.31
N ALA A 201 10.88 -10.60 14.12
CA ALA A 201 9.64 -10.80 13.39
C ALA A 201 9.90 -11.18 11.92
N LEU A 202 10.82 -10.49 11.25
CA LEU A 202 11.20 -10.78 9.87
C LEU A 202 11.72 -12.22 9.71
N LEU A 203 12.65 -12.65 10.56
CA LEU A 203 13.21 -13.99 10.49
C LEU A 203 12.18 -15.07 10.81
N THR A 204 11.30 -14.84 11.77
CA THR A 204 10.18 -15.77 12.06
C THR A 204 9.26 -15.93 10.84
N MET A 205 8.88 -14.84 10.21
CA MET A 205 7.99 -14.86 9.04
C MET A 205 8.66 -15.56 7.84
N LEU A 206 9.95 -15.30 7.59
CA LEU A 206 10.72 -15.93 6.51
C LEU A 206 10.91 -17.43 6.73
N ASN A 207 10.92 -17.89 7.97
CA ASN A 207 11.08 -19.30 8.36
C ASN A 207 9.74 -19.99 8.67
N SER A 208 8.61 -19.37 8.33
CA SER A 208 7.30 -19.96 8.55
C SER A 208 7.13 -21.27 7.77
N CYS A 209 6.60 -22.31 8.44
CA CYS A 209 6.23 -23.56 7.80
C CYS A 209 4.83 -23.50 7.14
N ALA A 210 4.04 -22.44 7.36
CA ALA A 210 2.76 -22.27 6.70
C ALA A 210 2.99 -21.87 5.23
N SER A 211 2.48 -22.68 4.31
CA SER A 211 2.59 -22.42 2.88
C SER A 211 1.75 -21.19 2.46
N GLY A 212 2.17 -20.50 1.40
CA GLY A 212 1.40 -19.35 0.86
C GLY A 212 1.70 -18.01 1.56
N ILE A 213 2.71 -17.94 2.43
CA ILE A 213 3.19 -16.71 3.06
C ILE A 213 4.29 -16.08 2.19
N SER A 214 4.11 -14.81 1.85
CA SER A 214 5.13 -13.94 1.25
C SER A 214 5.46 -12.82 2.23
N VAL A 215 6.75 -12.51 2.41
CA VAL A 215 7.18 -11.55 3.43
C VAL A 215 7.70 -10.28 2.75
N VAL A 216 7.24 -9.12 3.20
CA VAL A 216 7.77 -7.83 2.79
C VAL A 216 8.80 -7.33 3.81
N ASN A 217 9.45 -6.20 3.52
CA ASN A 217 10.42 -5.60 4.45
C ASN A 217 9.76 -5.10 5.74
N ILE A 218 10.57 -4.87 6.78
CA ILE A 218 10.13 -4.32 8.07
C ILE A 218 9.42 -2.98 7.85
N ASP A 219 8.28 -2.80 8.51
CA ASP A 219 7.43 -1.60 8.45
C ASP A 219 6.95 -1.23 7.02
N ASN A 220 6.94 -2.16 6.07
CA ASN A 220 6.54 -1.88 4.70
C ASN A 220 5.05 -2.17 4.46
N GLY A 221 4.17 -1.43 5.12
CA GLY A 221 2.72 -1.50 4.91
C GLY A 221 2.33 -1.15 3.47
N PHE A 222 2.96 -0.11 2.90
CA PHE A 222 2.75 0.28 1.51
C PHE A 222 3.00 -0.89 0.53
N GLY A 223 4.14 -1.55 0.63
CA GLY A 223 4.47 -2.68 -0.26
C GLY A 223 3.48 -3.83 -0.13
N ALA A 224 3.03 -4.12 1.10
CA ALA A 224 2.04 -5.17 1.33
C ALA A 224 0.67 -4.82 0.75
N GLY A 225 0.18 -3.60 0.97
CA GLY A 225 -1.08 -3.11 0.38
C GLY A 225 -1.04 -3.10 -1.14
N TYR A 226 0.10 -2.74 -1.72
CA TYR A 226 0.32 -2.76 -3.16
C TYR A 226 0.25 -4.18 -3.74
N ILE A 227 0.97 -5.15 -3.13
CA ILE A 227 0.97 -6.56 -3.55
C ILE A 227 -0.44 -7.16 -3.40
N ALA A 228 -1.10 -6.92 -2.26
CA ALA A 228 -2.46 -7.38 -2.04
C ALA A 228 -3.43 -6.83 -3.09
N SER A 229 -3.29 -5.55 -3.46
CA SER A 229 -4.05 -4.93 -4.54
C SER A 229 -3.82 -5.63 -5.89
N GLN A 230 -2.57 -5.91 -6.26
CA GLN A 230 -2.25 -6.63 -7.49
C GLN A 230 -2.90 -8.02 -7.52
N ILE A 231 -2.84 -8.76 -6.40
CA ILE A 231 -3.49 -10.08 -6.28
C ILE A 231 -5.00 -9.94 -6.44
N ASN A 232 -5.62 -8.98 -5.77
CA ASN A 232 -7.07 -8.79 -5.79
C ASN A 232 -7.60 -8.35 -7.16
N HIS A 233 -6.78 -7.66 -7.97
CA HIS A 233 -7.10 -7.28 -9.34
C HIS A 233 -6.77 -8.36 -10.38
N THR A 234 -6.10 -9.45 -10.01
CA THR A 234 -5.80 -10.56 -10.94
C THR A 234 -7.10 -11.18 -11.43
N GLY A 235 -7.31 -11.22 -12.74
CA GLY A 235 -8.57 -11.68 -13.36
C GLY A 235 -9.64 -10.60 -13.53
N PHE A 236 -9.63 -9.52 -12.72
CA PHE A 236 -10.60 -8.44 -12.84
C PHE A 236 -10.44 -7.64 -14.16
N ALA A 237 -9.22 -7.47 -14.65
CA ALA A 237 -8.94 -6.83 -15.92
C ALA A 237 -9.41 -7.68 -17.13
N ALA A 238 -9.34 -9.00 -17.03
CA ALA A 238 -9.78 -9.92 -18.08
C ALA A 238 -11.31 -9.88 -18.28
N TYR A 239 -12.08 -9.70 -17.19
CA TYR A 239 -13.54 -9.53 -17.28
C TYR A 239 -13.98 -8.28 -18.05
N LYS A 240 -13.20 -7.20 -18.02
CA LYS A 240 -13.53 -5.95 -18.75
C LYS A 240 -13.31 -6.04 -20.26
N GLU A 241 -12.50 -6.97 -20.74
CA GLU A 241 -12.26 -7.17 -22.18
C GLU A 241 -13.34 -8.04 -22.84
N GLU A 242 -14.03 -8.89 -22.08
CA GLU A 242 -15.13 -9.75 -22.59
C GLU A 242 -16.48 -9.01 -22.72
N GLU A 243 -16.65 -7.84 -22.07
CA GLU A 243 -17.86 -7.00 -22.16
C GLU A 243 -17.81 -5.89 -23.24
N LYS A 244 -16.77 -5.83 -24.05
CA LYS A 244 -16.61 -4.90 -25.18
C LYS A 244 -16.72 -5.61 -26.52
#